data_b35be65cfc1307eaae0972656847bc6b
#
_entry.id   b35be65cfc1307eaae0972656847bc6b
#
_cell.length_a   1.000
_cell.length_b   1.000
_cell.length_c   1.000
_cell.angle_alpha   90.00
_cell.angle_beta   90.00
_cell.angle_gamma   90.00
#
_symmetry.space_group_name_H-M   'P 1'
#
loop_
_entity.id
_entity.type
_entity.pdbx_description
1 polymer ?
#
loop_
_entity_poly.entity_id
_entity_poly.type
_entity_poly.pdbx_seq_one_letter_code
_entity_poly.pdbx_strand_id
1 'polypeptide(L)'
;LALTLSDEKTLITHAENAAKFLGYEIFVRKSNDTKRSKYGVLRRVFNKRIQLALGKDTFKKKLLEYRVLEIKIHNGKEYWKAKSRPKLSNNNDFEILDRYNKEIKGIYNYYCLANNCSSLSKLGYIMKYSMYKTFAQKYRTTMSQIRKKYTKNGLFSVRYYLKNGTTKDLTFYHGGFKKKN
;
A
#
# COMPACT_ATOMS: atom_id res chain seq x y z
N LEU A 1 -7.47 10.79 -40.43
CA LEU A 1 -7.84 11.10 -39.04
C LEU A 1 -6.78 12.05 -38.48
N ALA A 2 -7.12 13.37 -38.39
CA ALA A 2 -6.26 14.35 -37.73
C ALA A 2 -6.51 14.23 -36.21
N LEU A 3 -5.58 13.57 -35.50
CA LEU A 3 -5.58 13.54 -34.05
C LEU A 3 -4.86 14.78 -33.54
N THR A 4 -5.57 15.65 -32.83
CA THR A 4 -4.99 16.81 -32.13
C THR A 4 -4.55 16.36 -30.74
N LEU A 5 -3.28 16.64 -30.39
CA LEU A 5 -2.77 16.43 -29.04
C LEU A 5 -3.43 17.44 -28.09
N SER A 6 -3.81 17.00 -26.91
CA SER A 6 -4.31 17.90 -25.87
C SER A 6 -3.13 18.63 -25.24
N ASP A 7 -3.06 19.95 -25.41
CA ASP A 7 -1.98 20.80 -24.85
C ASP A 7 -1.87 20.68 -23.33
N GLU A 8 -3.00 20.51 -22.63
CA GLU A 8 -3.03 20.33 -21.18
C GLU A 8 -2.43 18.99 -20.71
N LYS A 9 -2.40 17.99 -21.58
CA LYS A 9 -1.90 16.62 -21.26
C LYS A 9 -0.54 16.32 -21.86
N THR A 10 -0.06 17.18 -22.77
CA THR A 10 1.21 16.99 -23.45
C THR A 10 2.25 17.92 -22.84
N LEU A 11 3.09 17.37 -21.96
CA LEU A 11 4.12 18.13 -21.26
C LEU A 11 5.50 17.64 -21.70
N ILE A 12 6.33 18.58 -22.13
CA ILE A 12 7.78 18.35 -22.33
C ILE A 12 8.44 18.57 -20.96
N THR A 13 8.97 17.51 -20.36
CA THR A 13 9.57 17.54 -19.03
C THR A 13 11.04 17.18 -19.12
N HIS A 14 11.90 17.95 -18.44
CA HIS A 14 13.33 17.61 -18.35
C HIS A 14 13.49 16.23 -17.72
N ALA A 15 14.41 15.40 -18.25
CA ALA A 15 14.55 14.00 -17.84
C ALA A 15 14.83 13.77 -16.35
N GLU A 16 15.41 14.76 -15.66
CA GLU A 16 15.64 14.68 -14.20
C GLU A 16 14.39 15.00 -13.38
N ASN A 17 13.40 15.66 -13.98
CA ASN A 17 12.12 15.94 -13.37
C ASN A 17 11.18 14.74 -13.53
N ALA A 18 10.33 14.52 -12.52
CA ALA A 18 9.43 13.36 -12.54
C ALA A 18 8.25 13.59 -13.51
N ALA A 19 8.20 12.83 -14.59
CA ALA A 19 7.04 12.74 -15.45
C ALA A 19 6.05 11.70 -14.90
N LYS A 20 4.76 12.04 -14.85
CA LYS A 20 3.71 11.12 -14.38
C LYS A 20 3.20 10.28 -15.54
N PHE A 21 3.27 8.96 -15.40
CA PHE A 21 2.77 8.01 -16.38
C PHE A 21 2.12 6.81 -15.68
N LEU A 22 0.87 6.54 -15.98
CA LEU A 22 0.09 5.43 -15.41
C LEU A 22 0.21 5.32 -13.87
N GLY A 23 0.18 6.45 -13.17
CA GLY A 23 0.29 6.50 -11.70
C GLY A 23 1.70 6.30 -11.15
N TYR A 24 2.68 6.07 -12.01
CA TYR A 24 4.11 6.11 -11.67
C TYR A 24 4.71 7.50 -11.92
N GLU A 25 5.82 7.74 -11.29
CA GLU A 25 6.74 8.85 -11.58
C GLU A 25 7.98 8.28 -12.25
N ILE A 26 8.28 8.77 -13.46
CA ILE A 26 9.43 8.35 -14.26
C ILE A 26 10.42 9.50 -14.35
N PHE A 27 11.66 9.27 -13.98
CA PHE A 27 12.72 10.27 -14.04
C PHE A 27 14.09 9.60 -14.18
N VAL A 28 15.07 10.37 -14.65
CA VAL A 28 16.47 9.94 -14.69
C VAL A 28 17.15 10.39 -13.41
N ARG A 29 17.67 9.43 -12.65
CA ARG A 29 18.37 9.76 -11.40
C ARG A 29 19.71 10.41 -11.70
N LYS A 30 19.92 11.57 -11.12
CA LYS A 30 21.21 12.25 -11.04
C LYS A 30 21.65 12.28 -9.57
N SER A 31 22.72 11.57 -9.26
CA SER A 31 23.25 11.53 -7.90
C SER A 31 24.74 11.23 -7.95
N ASN A 32 25.51 12.01 -7.22
CA ASN A 32 26.94 11.74 -7.00
C ASN A 32 27.18 10.94 -5.72
N ASP A 33 26.11 10.41 -5.09
CA ASP A 33 26.22 9.66 -3.86
C ASP A 33 27.04 8.39 -4.05
N THR A 34 27.78 8.04 -3.02
CA THR A 34 28.49 6.78 -2.92
C THR A 34 27.87 5.91 -1.82
N LYS A 35 27.83 4.61 -2.04
CA LYS A 35 27.45 3.63 -1.01
C LYS A 35 28.57 2.62 -0.81
N ARG A 36 28.79 2.20 0.43
CA ARG A 36 29.65 1.05 0.71
C ARG A 36 28.93 -0.25 0.35
N SER A 37 29.60 -1.10 -0.39
CA SER A 37 29.14 -2.45 -0.68
C SER A 37 29.18 -3.31 0.60
N LYS A 38 28.61 -4.52 0.54
CA LYS A 38 28.69 -5.53 1.61
C LYS A 38 30.15 -5.82 2.03
N TYR A 39 31.11 -5.62 1.12
CA TYR A 39 32.53 -5.85 1.34
C TYR A 39 33.31 -4.55 1.65
N GLY A 40 32.66 -3.49 2.07
CA GLY A 40 33.29 -2.22 2.45
C GLY A 40 33.77 -1.34 1.28
N VAL A 41 33.68 -1.80 0.04
CA VAL A 41 34.11 -1.05 -1.15
C VAL A 41 33.14 0.09 -1.45
N LEU A 42 33.66 1.30 -1.61
CA LEU A 42 32.89 2.47 -2.05
C LEU A 42 32.48 2.30 -3.52
N ARG A 43 31.17 2.32 -3.78
CA ARG A 43 30.61 2.27 -5.14
C ARG A 43 29.70 3.47 -5.34
N ARG A 44 29.76 4.07 -6.53
CA ARG A 44 28.78 5.08 -6.92
C ARG A 44 27.38 4.46 -6.96
N VAL A 45 26.41 5.16 -6.42
CA VAL A 45 24.98 4.82 -6.61
C VAL A 45 24.65 5.02 -8.09
N PHE A 46 23.82 4.14 -8.65
CA PHE A 46 23.43 4.18 -10.05
C PHE A 46 23.03 5.60 -10.48
N ASN A 47 23.80 6.17 -11.39
CA ASN A 47 23.58 7.49 -11.98
C ASN A 47 23.09 7.33 -13.42
N LYS A 48 22.35 8.32 -13.93
CA LYS A 48 21.82 8.36 -15.31
C LYS A 48 20.95 7.16 -15.71
N ARG A 49 20.35 6.45 -14.73
CA ARG A 49 19.39 5.38 -15.02
C ARG A 49 17.96 5.87 -14.83
N ILE A 50 17.08 5.42 -15.71
CA ILE A 50 15.65 5.64 -15.59
C ILE A 50 15.17 4.99 -14.30
N GLN A 51 14.45 5.77 -13.49
CA GLN A 51 13.82 5.33 -12.25
C GLN A 51 12.31 5.34 -12.43
N LEU A 52 11.69 4.30 -11.94
CA LEU A 52 10.25 4.17 -11.84
C LEU A 52 9.90 4.26 -10.35
N ALA A 53 9.15 5.26 -9.95
CA ALA A 53 8.79 5.48 -8.55
C ALA A 53 7.28 5.62 -8.35
N LEU A 54 6.83 5.35 -7.14
CA LEU A 54 5.50 5.76 -6.69
C LEU A 54 5.51 7.23 -6.33
N GLY A 55 4.56 7.99 -6.86
CA GLY A 55 4.33 9.36 -6.45
C GLY A 55 3.95 9.44 -4.97
N LYS A 56 4.39 10.50 -4.30
CA LYS A 56 4.18 10.68 -2.84
C LYS A 56 2.71 10.57 -2.42
N ASP A 57 1.79 11.03 -3.27
CA ASP A 57 0.35 11.06 -2.96
C ASP A 57 -0.44 9.85 -3.47
N THR A 58 0.19 8.95 -4.22
CA THR A 58 -0.52 7.85 -4.90
C THR A 58 -1.24 6.96 -3.88
N PHE A 59 -0.55 6.52 -2.84
CA PHE A 59 -1.17 5.65 -1.84
C PHE A 59 -2.09 6.43 -0.86
N LYS A 60 -1.85 7.73 -0.63
CA LYS A 60 -2.76 8.60 0.14
C LYS A 60 -4.12 8.68 -0.53
N LYS A 61 -4.15 8.93 -1.84
CA LYS A 61 -5.38 8.96 -2.64
C LYS A 61 -6.13 7.64 -2.57
N LYS A 62 -5.43 6.50 -2.71
CA LYS A 62 -6.02 5.17 -2.61
C LYS A 62 -6.59 4.86 -1.22
N LEU A 63 -5.90 5.24 -0.15
CA LEU A 63 -6.41 5.06 1.21
C LEU A 63 -7.67 5.89 1.49
N LEU A 64 -7.76 7.09 0.92
CA LEU A 64 -8.96 7.94 1.01
C LEU A 64 -10.10 7.34 0.19
N GLU A 65 -9.84 6.88 -1.04
CA GLU A 65 -10.80 6.19 -1.91
C GLU A 65 -11.40 4.96 -1.21
N TYR A 66 -10.57 4.16 -0.55
CA TYR A 66 -11.02 3.01 0.24
C TYR A 66 -11.68 3.38 1.56
N ARG A 67 -11.71 4.68 1.91
CA ARG A 67 -12.29 5.19 3.15
C ARG A 67 -11.68 4.58 4.42
N VAL A 68 -10.39 4.26 4.36
CA VAL A 68 -9.63 3.67 5.48
C VAL A 68 -8.75 4.68 6.20
N LEU A 69 -8.63 5.90 5.67
CA LEU A 69 -7.77 6.95 6.17
C LEU A 69 -8.60 8.16 6.64
N GLU A 70 -8.24 8.67 7.80
CA GLU A 70 -8.63 9.97 8.33
C GLU A 70 -7.35 10.80 8.49
N ILE A 71 -7.33 12.00 7.91
CA ILE A 71 -6.21 12.93 8.04
C ILE A 71 -6.59 13.96 9.09
N LYS A 72 -5.74 14.10 10.10
CA LYS A 72 -5.85 15.13 11.13
C LYS A 72 -4.66 16.07 11.01
N ILE A 73 -4.90 17.34 11.21
CA ILE A 73 -3.83 18.35 11.24
C ILE A 73 -3.62 18.75 12.71
N HIS A 74 -2.39 18.66 13.18
CA HIS A 74 -1.99 19.13 14.49
C HIS A 74 -0.65 19.87 14.38
N ASN A 75 -0.59 21.10 14.87
CA ASN A 75 0.59 21.97 14.75
C ASN A 75 1.13 22.07 13.29
N GLY A 76 0.23 22.24 12.32
CA GLY A 76 0.60 22.34 10.90
C GLY A 76 1.10 21.05 10.24
N LYS A 77 1.14 19.92 10.96
CA LYS A 77 1.57 18.62 10.44
C LYS A 77 0.38 17.68 10.25
N GLU A 78 0.42 16.92 9.16
CA GLU A 78 -0.58 15.88 8.91
C GLU A 78 -0.31 14.63 9.73
N TYR A 79 -1.32 14.16 10.43
CA TYR A 79 -1.36 12.88 11.13
C TYR A 79 -2.36 11.93 10.47
N TRP A 80 -1.88 10.77 10.08
CA TRP A 80 -2.68 9.77 9.42
C TRP A 80 -3.22 8.76 10.43
N LYS A 81 -4.55 8.69 10.51
CA LYS A 81 -5.26 7.78 11.40
C LYS A 81 -6.07 6.78 10.60
N ALA A 82 -5.88 5.49 10.89
CA ALA A 82 -6.72 4.47 10.28
C ALA A 82 -8.18 4.64 10.74
N LYS A 83 -9.13 4.49 9.81
CA LYS A 83 -10.57 4.57 10.03
C LYS A 83 -11.20 3.20 9.80
N SER A 84 -12.23 2.83 10.60
CA SER A 84 -13.04 1.64 10.33
C SER A 84 -13.87 1.81 9.07
N ARG A 85 -14.31 0.69 8.49
CA ARG A 85 -15.22 0.64 7.32
C ARG A 85 -16.57 0.08 7.74
N PRO A 86 -17.51 0.93 8.23
CA PRO A 86 -18.81 0.47 8.75
C PRO A 86 -19.58 -0.39 7.75
N LYS A 87 -19.51 -0.05 6.46
CA LYS A 87 -20.19 -0.82 5.40
C LYS A 87 -19.77 -2.29 5.32
N LEU A 88 -18.55 -2.62 5.76
CA LEU A 88 -18.07 -4.00 5.79
C LEU A 88 -18.46 -4.75 7.07
N SER A 89 -18.94 -4.06 8.11
CA SER A 89 -19.29 -4.70 9.40
C SER A 89 -20.39 -5.74 9.26
N ASN A 90 -21.27 -5.59 8.25
CA ASN A 90 -22.38 -6.50 8.00
C ASN A 90 -21.96 -7.78 7.26
N ASN A 91 -20.77 -7.80 6.66
CA ASN A 91 -20.24 -8.95 5.96
C ASN A 91 -19.70 -10.01 6.94
N ASN A 92 -19.54 -11.25 6.48
CA ASN A 92 -18.88 -12.26 7.28
C ASN A 92 -17.37 -11.96 7.45
N ASP A 93 -16.72 -12.58 8.41
CA ASP A 93 -15.32 -12.30 8.75
C ASP A 93 -14.36 -12.61 7.60
N PHE A 94 -14.65 -13.68 6.85
CA PHE A 94 -13.87 -14.06 5.68
C PHE A 94 -13.95 -12.97 4.61
N GLU A 95 -15.14 -12.48 4.27
CA GLU A 95 -15.33 -11.44 3.25
C GLU A 95 -14.66 -10.12 3.63
N ILE A 96 -14.73 -9.75 4.92
CA ILE A 96 -14.04 -8.57 5.42
C ILE A 96 -12.54 -8.71 5.19
N LEU A 97 -11.94 -9.81 5.63
CA LEU A 97 -10.50 -10.03 5.53
C LEU A 97 -10.04 -10.17 4.07
N ASP A 98 -10.80 -10.90 3.26
CA ASP A 98 -10.52 -11.09 1.84
C ASP A 98 -10.55 -9.76 1.08
N ARG A 99 -11.51 -8.89 1.38
CA ARG A 99 -11.58 -7.55 0.77
C ARG A 99 -10.34 -6.73 1.05
N TYR A 100 -9.86 -6.68 2.30
CA TYR A 100 -8.63 -5.99 2.65
C TYR A 100 -7.41 -6.60 1.94
N ASN A 101 -7.33 -7.92 1.88
CA ASN A 101 -6.25 -8.63 1.21
C ASN A 101 -6.22 -8.36 -0.31
N LYS A 102 -7.37 -8.39 -0.97
CA LYS A 102 -7.52 -8.10 -2.41
C LYS A 102 -7.08 -6.68 -2.73
N GLU A 103 -7.50 -5.71 -1.94
CA GLU A 103 -7.14 -4.30 -2.13
C GLU A 103 -5.63 -4.07 -1.96
N ILE A 104 -5.01 -4.66 -0.92
CA ILE A 104 -3.56 -4.57 -0.70
C ILE A 104 -2.80 -5.25 -1.83
N LYS A 105 -3.17 -6.48 -2.18
CA LYS A 105 -2.52 -7.24 -3.26
C LYS A 105 -2.66 -6.54 -4.62
N GLY A 106 -3.83 -5.97 -4.92
CA GLY A 106 -4.07 -5.22 -6.15
C GLY A 106 -3.12 -4.03 -6.28
N ILE A 107 -3.01 -3.21 -5.24
CA ILE A 107 -2.08 -2.07 -5.24
C ILE A 107 -0.63 -2.55 -5.33
N TYR A 108 -0.25 -3.56 -4.56
CA TYR A 108 1.11 -4.09 -4.61
C TYR A 108 1.46 -4.67 -5.98
N ASN A 109 0.58 -5.48 -6.57
CA ASN A 109 0.82 -6.06 -7.88
C ASN A 109 0.96 -4.99 -8.97
N TYR A 110 0.19 -3.91 -8.87
CA TYR A 110 0.29 -2.79 -9.81
C TYR A 110 1.61 -2.03 -9.64
N TYR A 111 2.05 -1.76 -8.42
CA TYR A 111 3.22 -0.91 -8.14
C TYR A 111 4.50 -1.68 -7.77
N CYS A 112 4.52 -3.00 -7.91
CA CYS A 112 5.66 -3.84 -7.52
C CYS A 112 6.94 -3.58 -8.32
N LEU A 113 6.85 -2.93 -9.48
CA LEU A 113 8.00 -2.55 -10.33
C LEU A 113 8.67 -1.26 -9.85
N ALA A 114 8.01 -0.47 -9.00
CA ALA A 114 8.58 0.78 -8.52
C ALA A 114 9.82 0.56 -7.64
N ASN A 115 10.83 1.40 -7.82
CA ASN A 115 12.07 1.33 -7.04
C ASN A 115 11.84 1.61 -5.55
N ASN A 116 10.82 2.41 -5.22
CA ASN A 116 10.40 2.72 -3.86
C ASN A 116 9.16 1.92 -3.42
N CYS A 117 8.92 0.73 -4.01
CA CYS A 117 7.78 -0.14 -3.70
C CYS A 117 7.64 -0.42 -2.19
N SER A 118 8.75 -0.48 -1.45
CA SER A 118 8.76 -0.66 0.01
C SER A 118 7.97 0.42 0.76
N SER A 119 7.77 1.60 0.17
CA SER A 119 6.94 2.67 0.75
C SER A 119 5.47 2.27 0.93
N LEU A 120 4.99 1.25 0.18
CA LEU A 120 3.66 0.65 0.36
C LEU A 120 3.48 0.00 1.74
N SER A 121 4.54 -0.21 2.52
CA SER A 121 4.43 -0.66 3.90
C SER A 121 3.56 0.28 4.76
N LYS A 122 3.60 1.58 4.48
CA LYS A 122 2.74 2.59 5.14
C LYS A 122 1.26 2.35 4.82
N LEU A 123 0.95 2.03 3.56
CA LEU A 123 -0.40 1.65 3.15
C LEU A 123 -0.83 0.37 3.88
N GLY A 124 0.02 -0.67 3.87
CA GLY A 124 -0.26 -1.93 4.56
C GLY A 124 -0.53 -1.74 6.06
N TYR A 125 0.22 -0.84 6.70
CA TYR A 125 0.01 -0.48 8.11
C TYR A 125 -1.38 0.13 8.35
N ILE A 126 -1.76 1.16 7.58
CA ILE A 126 -3.07 1.80 7.71
C ILE A 126 -4.21 0.81 7.43
N MET A 127 -4.08 -0.02 6.39
CA MET A 127 -5.05 -1.05 6.05
C MET A 127 -5.22 -2.08 7.19
N LYS A 128 -4.12 -2.52 7.81
CA LYS A 128 -4.14 -3.43 8.96
C LYS A 128 -4.91 -2.84 10.16
N TYR A 129 -4.62 -1.60 10.51
CA TYR A 129 -5.31 -0.96 11.63
C TYR A 129 -6.77 -0.62 11.31
N SER A 130 -7.08 -0.27 10.07
CA SER A 130 -8.45 -0.10 9.60
C SER A 130 -9.24 -1.40 9.73
N MET A 131 -8.65 -2.53 9.33
CA MET A 131 -9.24 -3.86 9.49
C MET A 131 -9.54 -4.15 10.97
N TYR A 132 -8.57 -3.96 11.88
CA TYR A 132 -8.81 -4.17 13.32
C TYR A 132 -9.97 -3.32 13.83
N LYS A 133 -10.06 -2.05 13.42
CA LYS A 133 -11.16 -1.17 13.81
C LYS A 133 -12.51 -1.62 13.24
N THR A 134 -12.51 -2.15 12.00
CA THR A 134 -13.72 -2.68 11.38
C THR A 134 -14.24 -3.91 12.13
N PHE A 135 -13.36 -4.84 12.50
CA PHE A 135 -13.72 -5.99 13.34
C PHE A 135 -14.16 -5.56 14.75
N ALA A 136 -13.45 -4.61 15.35
CA ALA A 136 -13.81 -4.09 16.67
C ALA A 136 -15.21 -3.45 16.66
N GLN A 137 -15.54 -2.71 15.60
CA GLN A 137 -16.87 -2.13 15.42
C GLN A 137 -17.93 -3.21 15.21
N LYS A 138 -17.67 -4.21 14.36
CA LYS A 138 -18.60 -5.33 14.12
C LYS A 138 -18.96 -6.05 15.41
N TYR A 139 -17.98 -6.35 16.25
CA TYR A 139 -18.16 -7.11 17.48
C TYR A 139 -18.36 -6.23 18.73
N ARG A 140 -18.49 -4.91 18.56
CA ARG A 140 -18.66 -3.94 19.66
C ARG A 140 -17.63 -4.16 20.80
N THR A 141 -16.37 -4.31 20.41
CA THR A 141 -15.27 -4.66 21.29
C THR A 141 -14.02 -3.80 21.02
N THR A 142 -12.95 -4.00 21.78
CA THR A 142 -11.69 -3.27 21.58
C THR A 142 -10.80 -3.93 20.52
N MET A 143 -9.92 -3.14 19.88
CA MET A 143 -8.91 -3.69 18.95
C MET A 143 -7.99 -4.71 19.62
N SER A 144 -7.71 -4.53 20.93
CA SER A 144 -6.86 -5.45 21.69
C SER A 144 -7.50 -6.84 21.79
N GLN A 145 -8.80 -6.91 22.10
CA GLN A 145 -9.55 -8.16 22.17
C GLN A 145 -9.64 -8.83 20.80
N ILE A 146 -9.88 -8.06 19.72
CA ILE A 146 -9.86 -8.59 18.34
C ILE A 146 -8.49 -9.18 18.02
N ARG A 147 -7.40 -8.49 18.33
CA ARG A 147 -6.05 -9.02 18.11
C ARG A 147 -5.83 -10.33 18.88
N LYS A 148 -6.18 -10.41 20.15
CA LYS A 148 -6.07 -11.66 20.94
C LYS A 148 -6.86 -12.79 20.31
N LYS A 149 -8.12 -12.54 19.90
CA LYS A 149 -9.02 -13.56 19.35
C LYS A 149 -8.54 -14.12 18.01
N TYR A 150 -8.09 -13.25 17.09
CA TYR A 150 -7.82 -13.61 15.69
C TYR A 150 -6.33 -13.78 15.35
N THR A 151 -5.39 -13.43 16.26
CA THR A 151 -3.97 -13.60 15.98
C THR A 151 -3.48 -14.96 16.41
N LYS A 152 -3.01 -15.75 15.45
CA LYS A 152 -2.35 -17.04 15.66
C LYS A 152 -0.95 -16.98 15.06
N ASN A 153 0.05 -17.42 15.78
CA ASN A 153 1.45 -17.41 15.33
C ASN A 153 1.90 -16.05 14.77
N GLY A 154 1.47 -14.93 15.41
CA GLY A 154 1.78 -13.57 14.97
C GLY A 154 1.00 -13.06 13.76
N LEU A 155 0.18 -13.88 13.12
CA LEU A 155 -0.64 -13.51 11.96
C LEU A 155 -2.13 -13.42 12.33
N PHE A 156 -2.78 -12.37 11.87
CA PHE A 156 -4.23 -12.27 11.97
C PHE A 156 -4.87 -13.23 10.97
N SER A 157 -5.71 -14.12 11.45
CA SER A 157 -6.34 -15.17 10.62
C SER A 157 -7.80 -15.38 10.98
N VAL A 158 -8.59 -15.69 9.96
CA VAL A 158 -10.01 -16.04 10.06
C VAL A 158 -10.20 -17.42 9.52
N ARG A 159 -10.80 -18.32 10.31
CA ARG A 159 -11.18 -19.65 9.88
C ARG A 159 -12.51 -19.62 9.15
N TYR A 160 -12.59 -20.34 8.05
CA TYR A 160 -13.81 -20.48 7.28
C TYR A 160 -14.00 -21.93 6.79
N TYR A 161 -15.25 -22.28 6.52
CA TYR A 161 -15.65 -23.60 6.06
C TYR A 161 -15.83 -23.58 4.53
N LEU A 162 -15.28 -24.56 3.87
CA LEU A 162 -15.52 -24.80 2.45
C LEU A 162 -16.80 -25.65 2.26
N LYS A 163 -17.35 -25.63 1.06
CA LYS A 163 -18.56 -26.42 0.73
C LYS A 163 -18.39 -27.92 0.95
N ASN A 164 -17.17 -28.43 0.87
CA ASN A 164 -16.82 -29.83 1.13
C ASN A 164 -16.61 -30.17 2.62
N GLY A 165 -16.97 -29.27 3.53
CA GLY A 165 -16.82 -29.47 4.98
C GLY A 165 -15.40 -29.24 5.52
N THR A 166 -14.40 -29.03 4.67
CA THR A 166 -13.03 -28.73 5.14
C THR A 166 -12.90 -27.30 5.63
N THR A 167 -12.04 -27.08 6.62
CA THR A 167 -11.73 -25.74 7.14
C THR A 167 -10.44 -25.21 6.56
N LYS A 168 -10.41 -23.91 6.26
CA LYS A 168 -9.20 -23.17 5.87
C LYS A 168 -9.07 -21.91 6.69
N ASP A 169 -7.83 -21.49 6.92
CA ASP A 169 -7.53 -20.23 7.57
C ASP A 169 -7.07 -19.21 6.52
N LEU A 170 -7.80 -18.09 6.41
CA LEU A 170 -7.39 -16.94 5.61
C LEU A 170 -6.58 -16.02 6.51
N THR A 171 -5.35 -15.68 6.12
CA THR A 171 -4.48 -14.75 6.86
C THR A 171 -4.49 -13.37 6.25
N PHE A 172 -4.32 -12.33 7.08
CA PHE A 172 -4.06 -10.99 6.59
C PHE A 172 -2.74 -10.95 5.81
N TYR A 173 -2.69 -10.14 4.76
CA TYR A 173 -1.52 -10.02 3.90
C TYR A 173 -0.24 -9.75 4.71
N HIS A 174 0.76 -10.61 4.54
CA HIS A 174 2.05 -10.57 5.23
C HIS A 174 3.26 -10.75 4.29
N GLY A 175 3.03 -10.78 2.97
CA GLY A 175 4.08 -11.03 1.97
C GLY A 175 5.11 -9.90 1.81
N GLY A 176 4.95 -8.77 2.52
CA GLY A 176 5.83 -7.61 2.38
C GLY A 176 5.64 -6.86 1.06
N PHE A 177 6.45 -5.81 0.86
CA PHE A 177 6.37 -4.96 -0.33
C PHE A 177 7.78 -4.83 -0.93
N LYS A 178 8.24 -5.90 -1.56
CA LYS A 178 9.54 -5.93 -2.25
C LYS A 178 9.35 -5.62 -3.73
N LYS A 179 10.31 -4.89 -4.33
CA LYS A 179 10.33 -4.71 -5.78
C LYS A 179 10.43 -6.08 -6.46
N LYS A 180 9.60 -6.31 -7.47
CA LYS A 180 9.73 -7.45 -8.38
C LYS A 180 10.63 -7.06 -9.54
N ASN A 181 11.49 -7.94 -9.96
CA ASN A 181 12.32 -7.79 -11.16
C ASN A 181 11.54 -8.22 -12.38
#